data_e32bf66b53db98a8acfd1862e8e4ce5b
#
_entry.id   e32bf66b53db98a8acfd1862e8e4ce5b
#
_cell.length_a   1.000
_cell.length_b   1.000
_cell.length_c   1.000
_cell.angle_alpha   90.00
_cell.angle_beta   90.00
_cell.angle_gamma   90.00
#
_symmetry.space_group_name_H-M   'P 1'
#
loop_
_entity.id
_entity.type
_entity.pdbx_description
1 polymer ?
#
loop_
_entity_poly.entity_id
_entity_poly.type
_entity_poly.pdbx_seq_one_letter_code
_entity_poly.pdbx_strand_id
1 'polypeptide(L)'
;LTRCFATRRGTGFEVMTGGFTRVAGPRGGPLALGSELRGICKDTWVLADETERHLIRWPRAPVEVGPGAPEQLPSRVADNLYWVGRYAERAEALARMARAVLRHARDVRDYGDPTDATALSRLLDGFCALAGAQPEAFAHRDEALLSLLLEAHHPGALPHTLQRLQQAAEQ
;
A
#
# COMPACT_ATOMS: atom_id res chain seq x y z
N LEU A 1 -6.68 -15.51 16.15
CA LEU A 1 -7.84 -14.69 15.78
C LEU A 1 -7.95 -14.65 14.25
N THR A 2 -9.08 -15.10 13.72
CA THR A 2 -9.37 -15.04 12.28
C THR A 2 -10.40 -13.95 12.02
N ARG A 3 -10.16 -13.10 11.01
CA ARG A 3 -11.07 -12.08 10.54
C ARG A 3 -11.64 -12.51 9.19
N CYS A 4 -12.96 -12.66 9.12
CA CYS A 4 -13.69 -12.86 7.88
C CYS A 4 -14.35 -11.56 7.43
N PHE A 5 -14.63 -11.45 6.15
CA PHE A 5 -15.25 -10.26 5.55
C PHE A 5 -16.58 -10.66 4.90
N ALA A 6 -17.61 -9.88 5.15
CA ALA A 6 -18.92 -10.05 4.55
C ALA A 6 -19.45 -8.70 4.09
N THR A 7 -20.12 -8.68 2.95
CA THR A 7 -20.79 -7.49 2.41
C THR A 7 -22.30 -7.77 2.30
N ARG A 8 -23.12 -6.76 2.57
CA ARG A 8 -24.56 -6.87 2.37
C ARG A 8 -24.88 -6.78 0.88
N ARG A 9 -25.66 -7.75 0.39
CA ARG A 9 -26.15 -7.75 -0.99
C ARG A 9 -27.67 -8.01 -1.00
N GLY A 10 -28.43 -6.98 -1.29
CA GLY A 10 -29.89 -7.07 -1.20
C GLY A 10 -30.36 -7.40 0.21
N THR A 11 -31.11 -8.49 0.36
CA THR A 11 -31.62 -8.99 1.66
C THR A 11 -30.67 -9.96 2.37
N GLY A 12 -29.53 -10.35 1.74
CA GLY A 12 -28.57 -11.30 2.28
C GLY A 12 -27.18 -10.72 2.47
N PHE A 13 -26.25 -11.59 2.83
CA PHE A 13 -24.82 -11.28 2.94
C PHE A 13 -24.02 -12.18 2.00
N GLU A 14 -23.04 -11.60 1.35
CA GLU A 14 -22.02 -12.31 0.61
C GLU A 14 -20.73 -12.33 1.43
N VAL A 15 -20.21 -13.51 1.71
CA VAL A 15 -19.04 -13.71 2.54
C VAL A 15 -17.85 -14.01 1.63
N MET A 16 -16.74 -13.30 1.83
CA MET A 16 -15.50 -13.57 1.15
C MET A 16 -14.95 -14.94 1.59
N THR A 17 -14.65 -15.81 0.63
CA THR A 17 -14.04 -17.11 0.89
C THR A 17 -12.58 -16.90 1.32
N GLY A 18 -12.28 -17.18 2.57
CA GLY A 18 -10.99 -16.93 3.18
C GLY A 18 -10.99 -15.80 4.21
N GLY A 19 -9.82 -15.36 4.59
CA GLY A 19 -9.68 -14.30 5.60
C GLY A 19 -8.25 -14.08 6.03
N PHE A 20 -8.08 -13.28 7.08
CA PHE A 20 -6.78 -13.06 7.71
C PHE A 20 -6.77 -13.68 9.11
N THR A 21 -5.79 -14.54 9.34
CA THR A 21 -5.55 -15.11 10.68
C THR A 21 -4.38 -14.40 11.33
N ARG A 22 -4.56 -14.06 12.59
CA ARG A 22 -3.52 -13.52 13.43
C ARG A 22 -3.10 -14.53 14.46
N VAL A 23 -1.80 -14.82 14.52
CA VAL A 23 -1.19 -15.72 15.47
C VAL A 23 -0.42 -14.89 16.50
N ALA A 24 -0.63 -15.16 17.78
CA ALA A 24 0.16 -14.53 18.83
C ALA A 24 1.64 -14.90 18.66
N GLY A 25 2.52 -13.92 18.84
CA GLY A 25 3.96 -14.19 18.86
C GLY A 25 4.39 -15.04 20.06
N PRO A 26 5.65 -15.51 20.06
CA PRO A 26 6.17 -16.44 21.11
C PRO A 26 6.09 -15.88 22.53
N ARG A 27 6.00 -14.57 22.71
CA ARG A 27 5.90 -13.90 24.02
C ARG A 27 4.49 -13.73 24.55
N GLY A 28 3.49 -14.31 23.87
CA GLY A 28 2.07 -14.33 24.29
C GLY A 28 1.56 -13.02 24.86
N GLY A 29 0.74 -12.33 24.12
CA GLY A 29 0.01 -11.15 24.58
C GLY A 29 -1.42 -11.20 24.08
N PRO A 30 -2.34 -10.42 24.66
CA PRO A 30 -3.71 -10.37 24.17
C PRO A 30 -3.74 -9.93 22.73
N LEU A 31 -4.42 -10.71 21.88
CA LEU A 31 -4.71 -10.35 20.48
C LEU A 31 -5.74 -9.23 20.50
N ALA A 32 -5.28 -7.98 20.49
CA ALA A 32 -6.17 -6.84 20.43
C ALA A 32 -6.77 -6.68 19.03
N LEU A 33 -8.03 -6.32 18.96
CA LEU A 33 -8.76 -6.00 17.72
C LEU A 33 -8.38 -4.64 17.12
N GLY A 34 -7.53 -3.87 17.81
CA GLY A 34 -7.10 -2.53 17.42
C GLY A 34 -5.90 -2.51 16.47
N SER A 35 -5.53 -1.31 16.05
CA SER A 35 -4.46 -1.05 15.08
C SER A 35 -3.04 -1.33 15.57
N GLU A 36 -2.85 -1.53 16.86
CA GLU A 36 -1.56 -1.89 17.44
C GLU A 36 -1.37 -3.40 17.46
N LEU A 37 -0.88 -3.91 16.37
CA LEU A 37 -1.03 -5.29 16.01
C LEU A 37 0.25 -6.06 16.27
N ARG A 38 0.39 -6.57 17.49
CA ARG A 38 1.39 -7.56 17.82
C ARG A 38 0.92 -8.94 17.34
N GLY A 39 1.71 -9.58 16.48
CA GLY A 39 1.43 -10.93 15.98
C GLY A 39 1.69 -11.10 14.50
N ILE A 40 1.89 -12.34 14.09
CA ILE A 40 2.11 -12.72 12.69
C ILE A 40 0.75 -12.80 12.00
N CYS A 41 0.61 -12.09 10.86
CA CYS A 41 -0.56 -12.24 9.99
C CYS A 41 -0.32 -13.38 9.01
N LYS A 42 -1.31 -14.23 8.86
CA LYS A 42 -1.34 -15.32 7.86
C LYS A 42 -2.62 -15.24 7.07
N ASP A 43 -2.54 -15.55 5.79
CA ASP A 43 -3.73 -15.74 4.97
C ASP A 43 -4.46 -17.01 5.42
N THR A 44 -5.78 -16.94 5.40
CA THR A 44 -6.64 -18.08 5.70
C THR A 44 -7.28 -18.55 4.40
N TRP A 45 -6.95 -19.74 3.99
CA TRP A 45 -7.48 -20.37 2.79
C TRP A 45 -8.57 -21.35 3.20
N VAL A 46 -9.67 -21.34 2.47
CA VAL A 46 -10.75 -22.32 2.60
C VAL A 46 -10.53 -23.38 1.53
N LEU A 47 -10.37 -24.62 1.96
CA LEU A 47 -10.30 -25.75 1.03
C LEU A 47 -11.71 -26.04 0.53
N ALA A 48 -11.89 -26.08 -0.76
CA ALA A 48 -13.14 -26.46 -1.41
C ALA A 48 -12.88 -27.66 -2.35
N ASP A 49 -13.86 -28.53 -2.47
CA ASP A 49 -13.79 -29.70 -3.36
C ASP A 49 -13.87 -29.32 -4.83
N GLU A 50 -14.45 -28.15 -5.12
CA GLU A 50 -14.53 -27.58 -6.47
C GLU A 50 -13.92 -26.18 -6.49
N THR A 51 -13.31 -25.83 -7.63
CA THR A 51 -12.80 -24.48 -7.84
C THR A 51 -13.97 -23.50 -7.94
N GLU A 52 -14.21 -22.73 -6.89
CA GLU A 52 -15.14 -21.61 -6.97
C GLU A 52 -14.65 -20.64 -8.06
N ARG A 53 -15.41 -20.56 -9.13
CA ARG A 53 -15.21 -19.51 -10.13
C ARG A 53 -15.75 -18.22 -9.55
N HIS A 54 -14.95 -17.52 -8.77
CA HIS A 54 -15.22 -16.13 -8.47
C HIS A 54 -15.19 -15.38 -9.80
N LEU A 55 -16.37 -15.26 -10.38
CA LEU A 55 -16.59 -14.26 -11.41
C LEU A 55 -16.43 -12.92 -10.70
N ILE A 56 -15.19 -12.42 -10.62
CA ILE A 56 -14.96 -10.99 -10.42
C ILE A 56 -15.62 -10.33 -11.63
N ARG A 57 -16.91 -10.16 -11.55
CA ARG A 57 -17.62 -9.24 -12.43
C ARG A 57 -17.20 -7.86 -11.97
N TRP A 58 -16.06 -7.39 -12.48
CA TRP A 58 -15.93 -5.98 -12.66
C TRP A 58 -17.22 -5.54 -13.37
N PRO A 59 -18.01 -4.64 -12.79
CA PRO A 59 -19.11 -4.08 -13.55
C PRO A 59 -18.49 -3.42 -14.78
N ARG A 60 -18.42 -4.16 -15.87
CA ARG A 60 -18.39 -3.56 -17.19
C ARG A 60 -19.81 -3.04 -17.43
N ALA A 61 -20.18 -1.99 -16.69
CA ALA A 61 -21.14 -1.08 -17.25
C ALA A 61 -20.44 -0.52 -18.48
N PRO A 62 -20.90 -0.78 -19.71
CA PRO A 62 -20.49 0.09 -20.80
C PRO A 62 -20.84 1.48 -20.29
N VAL A 63 -19.87 2.33 -20.17
CA VAL A 63 -20.14 3.77 -20.13
C VAL A 63 -20.80 4.00 -21.47
N GLU A 64 -22.14 4.02 -21.48
CA GLU A 64 -22.88 4.56 -22.60
C GLU A 64 -22.48 6.03 -22.68
N VAL A 65 -21.43 6.27 -23.45
CA VAL A 65 -21.09 7.59 -23.91
C VAL A 65 -22.27 7.96 -24.81
N GLY A 66 -23.23 8.68 -24.25
CA GLY A 66 -24.36 9.19 -25.02
C GLY A 66 -23.85 9.90 -26.28
N PRO A 67 -24.68 10.07 -27.33
CA PRO A 67 -24.29 10.70 -28.58
C PRO A 67 -24.14 12.21 -28.43
N GLY A 68 -23.33 12.65 -27.49
CA GLY A 68 -22.72 13.96 -27.47
C GLY A 68 -21.33 13.80 -28.05
N ALA A 69 -20.97 14.58 -29.05
CA ALA A 69 -19.59 14.61 -29.51
C ALA A 69 -18.68 14.70 -28.30
N PRO A 70 -17.65 13.85 -28.17
CA PRO A 70 -16.76 13.93 -27.03
C PRO A 70 -16.20 15.34 -27.03
N GLU A 71 -16.60 16.11 -26.03
CA GLU A 71 -15.99 17.41 -25.78
C GLU A 71 -14.52 17.10 -25.65
N GLN A 72 -13.74 17.47 -26.67
CA GLN A 72 -12.33 17.12 -26.73
C GLN A 72 -11.67 17.78 -25.52
N LEU A 73 -11.25 16.94 -24.58
CA LEU A 73 -10.53 17.43 -23.41
C LEU A 73 -9.31 18.23 -23.90
N PRO A 74 -9.16 19.50 -23.50
CA PRO A 74 -7.99 20.27 -23.90
C PRO A 74 -6.71 19.51 -23.56
N SER A 75 -5.75 19.46 -24.48
CA SER A 75 -4.50 18.71 -24.31
C SER A 75 -3.80 19.01 -22.99
N ARG A 76 -3.86 20.27 -22.56
CA ARG A 76 -3.30 20.71 -21.27
C ARG A 76 -4.00 20.04 -20.08
N VAL A 77 -5.32 19.93 -20.10
CA VAL A 77 -6.09 19.27 -19.04
C VAL A 77 -5.80 17.78 -19.01
N ALA A 78 -5.70 17.15 -20.18
CA ALA A 78 -5.35 15.74 -20.29
C ALA A 78 -3.95 15.48 -19.74
N ASP A 79 -2.98 16.34 -20.04
CA ASP A 79 -1.61 16.24 -19.54
C ASP A 79 -1.57 16.42 -18.01
N ASN A 80 -2.25 17.42 -17.49
CA ASN A 80 -2.32 17.64 -16.03
C ASN A 80 -2.97 16.45 -15.30
N LEU A 81 -4.06 15.90 -15.81
CA LEU A 81 -4.72 14.72 -15.26
C LEU A 81 -3.78 13.50 -15.25
N TYR A 82 -3.00 13.33 -16.32
CA TYR A 82 -1.98 12.28 -16.37
C TYR A 82 -0.96 12.44 -15.24
N TRP A 83 -0.43 13.65 -15.04
CA TRP A 83 0.56 13.91 -13.99
C TRP A 83 -0.04 13.79 -12.59
N VAL A 84 -1.28 14.22 -12.38
CA VAL A 84 -2.02 13.99 -11.12
C VAL A 84 -2.06 12.50 -10.81
N GLY A 85 -2.48 11.67 -11.77
CA GLY A 85 -2.51 10.22 -11.59
C GLY A 85 -1.13 9.63 -11.26
N ARG A 86 -0.10 10.04 -11.99
CA ARG A 86 1.28 9.56 -11.79
C ARG A 86 1.84 9.94 -10.43
N TYR A 87 1.64 11.17 -9.98
CA TYR A 87 2.15 11.59 -8.67
C TYR A 87 1.33 10.99 -7.52
N ALA A 88 0.02 10.80 -7.70
CA ALA A 88 -0.82 10.12 -6.72
C ALA A 88 -0.39 8.66 -6.52
N GLU A 89 -0.21 7.90 -7.62
CA GLU A 89 0.29 6.53 -7.58
C GLU A 89 1.66 6.43 -6.91
N ARG A 90 2.58 7.32 -7.26
CA ARG A 90 3.92 7.36 -6.66
C ARG A 90 3.86 7.66 -5.17
N ALA A 91 3.06 8.63 -4.74
CA ALA A 91 2.90 8.98 -3.33
C ALA A 91 2.30 7.80 -2.55
N GLU A 92 1.29 7.13 -3.11
CA GLU A 92 0.69 5.95 -2.50
C GLU A 92 1.69 4.81 -2.36
N ALA A 93 2.48 4.53 -3.39
CA ALA A 93 3.50 3.47 -3.37
C ALA A 93 4.58 3.76 -2.32
N LEU A 94 5.08 5.01 -2.24
CA LEU A 94 6.04 5.43 -1.22
C LEU A 94 5.46 5.30 0.19
N ALA A 95 4.24 5.75 0.42
CA ALA A 95 3.58 5.66 1.72
C ALA A 95 3.34 4.21 2.15
N ARG A 96 2.94 3.33 1.22
CA ARG A 96 2.77 1.89 1.47
C ARG A 96 4.08 1.22 1.84
N MET A 97 5.14 1.49 1.08
CA MET A 97 6.46 0.93 1.34
C MET A 97 7.03 1.43 2.67
N ALA A 98 6.96 2.73 2.95
CA ALA A 98 7.37 3.31 4.22
C ALA A 98 6.64 2.65 5.40
N ARG A 99 5.35 2.44 5.28
CA ARG A 99 4.55 1.76 6.30
C ARG A 99 4.98 0.31 6.51
N ALA A 100 5.36 -0.40 5.46
CA ALA A 100 5.90 -1.75 5.55
C ALA A 100 7.25 -1.77 6.27
N VAL A 101 8.16 -0.86 5.89
CA VAL A 101 9.47 -0.68 6.54
C VAL A 101 9.33 -0.39 8.02
N LEU A 102 8.52 0.61 8.38
CA LEU A 102 8.31 1.01 9.78
C LEU A 102 7.70 -0.10 10.63
N ARG A 103 6.76 -0.85 10.06
CA ARG A 103 6.16 -2.01 10.73
C ARG A 103 7.20 -3.10 10.98
N HIS A 104 7.98 -3.43 9.94
CA HIS A 104 9.00 -4.47 10.04
C HIS A 104 10.14 -4.06 10.98
N ALA A 105 10.57 -2.79 10.94
CA ALA A 105 11.56 -2.25 11.89
C ALA A 105 11.09 -2.37 13.35
N ARG A 106 9.80 -2.17 13.60
CA ARG A 106 9.22 -2.37 14.93
C ARG A 106 9.25 -3.86 15.33
N ASP A 107 8.89 -4.75 14.42
CA ASP A 107 8.90 -6.20 14.68
C ASP A 107 10.31 -6.71 14.96
N VAL A 108 11.32 -6.27 14.20
CA VAL A 108 12.75 -6.57 14.45
C VAL A 108 13.18 -6.10 15.84
N ARG A 109 12.82 -4.87 16.22
CA ARG A 109 13.15 -4.32 17.53
C ARG A 109 12.49 -5.07 18.68
N ASP A 110 11.22 -5.44 18.51
CA ASP A 110 10.41 -6.05 19.59
C ASP A 110 10.65 -7.55 19.72
N TYR A 111 11.04 -8.25 18.65
CA TYR A 111 11.17 -9.72 18.61
C TYR A 111 12.58 -10.23 18.28
N GLY A 112 13.45 -9.43 17.66
CA GLY A 112 14.90 -9.64 17.56
C GLY A 112 15.37 -10.88 16.80
N ASP A 113 14.71 -11.28 15.69
CA ASP A 113 15.21 -12.35 14.83
C ASP A 113 16.26 -11.80 13.84
N PRO A 114 17.46 -12.40 13.72
CA PRO A 114 18.48 -12.01 12.75
C PRO A 114 18.01 -12.07 11.29
N THR A 115 17.10 -13.00 10.97
CA THR A 115 16.51 -13.13 9.62
C THR A 115 15.67 -11.91 9.27
N ASP A 116 14.99 -11.35 10.25
CA ASP A 116 14.17 -10.15 10.10
C ASP A 116 15.02 -8.91 9.83
N ALA A 117 16.22 -8.83 10.39
CA ALA A 117 17.15 -7.72 10.12
C ALA A 117 17.59 -7.70 8.63
N THR A 118 17.80 -8.86 8.02
CA THR A 118 18.13 -8.98 6.60
C THR A 118 16.93 -8.56 5.72
N ALA A 119 15.72 -8.95 6.10
CA ALA A 119 14.50 -8.56 5.41
C ALA A 119 14.25 -7.05 5.51
N LEU A 120 14.47 -6.45 6.67
CA LEU A 120 14.41 -5.00 6.88
C LEU A 120 15.37 -4.25 5.97
N SER A 121 16.62 -4.73 5.88
CA SER A 121 17.62 -4.15 4.97
C SER A 121 17.14 -4.14 3.52
N ARG A 122 16.59 -5.25 3.03
CA ARG A 122 16.05 -5.34 1.67
C ARG A 122 14.83 -4.44 1.44
N LEU A 123 13.98 -4.29 2.45
CA LEU A 123 12.83 -3.37 2.37
C LEU A 123 13.29 -1.92 2.28
N LEU A 124 14.31 -1.53 3.04
CA LEU A 124 14.91 -0.19 2.97
C LEU A 124 15.57 0.07 1.61
N ASP A 125 16.31 -0.90 1.07
CA ASP A 125 16.89 -0.79 -0.26
C ASP A 125 15.80 -0.65 -1.34
N GLY A 126 14.71 -1.42 -1.22
CA GLY A 126 13.54 -1.30 -2.09
C GLY A 126 12.83 0.06 -1.98
N PHE A 127 12.74 0.61 -0.78
CA PHE A 127 12.18 1.94 -0.55
C PHE A 127 13.03 3.04 -1.19
N CYS A 128 14.36 2.99 -1.03
CA CYS A 128 15.29 3.90 -1.70
C CYS A 128 15.18 3.79 -3.23
N ALA A 129 15.15 2.57 -3.76
CA ALA A 129 15.01 2.34 -5.20
C ALA A 129 13.68 2.92 -5.75
N LEU A 130 12.57 2.74 -5.03
CA LEU A 130 11.28 3.32 -5.38
C LEU A 130 11.30 4.85 -5.37
N ALA A 131 12.02 5.45 -4.43
CA ALA A 131 12.25 6.88 -4.36
C ALA A 131 13.23 7.39 -5.44
N GLY A 132 13.96 6.50 -6.12
CA GLY A 132 15.03 6.86 -7.02
C GLY A 132 16.25 7.44 -6.30
N ALA A 133 16.43 7.06 -5.04
CA ALA A 133 17.56 7.45 -4.21
C ALA A 133 18.61 6.35 -4.20
N GLN A 134 19.86 6.73 -4.12
CA GLN A 134 20.99 5.80 -3.94
C GLN A 134 21.14 5.57 -2.43
N PRO A 135 21.06 4.31 -1.93
CA PRO A 135 21.24 4.02 -0.50
C PRO A 135 22.57 4.54 0.07
N GLU A 136 23.61 4.58 -0.77
CA GLU A 136 24.95 5.04 -0.44
C GLU A 136 25.04 6.56 -0.24
N ALA A 137 24.04 7.31 -0.67
CA ALA A 137 23.98 8.76 -0.47
C ALA A 137 23.66 9.15 0.98
N PHE A 138 23.26 8.18 1.81
CA PHE A 138 22.92 8.39 3.20
C PHE A 138 23.94 7.71 4.12
N ALA A 139 24.32 8.39 5.21
CA ALA A 139 25.26 7.85 6.18
C ALA A 139 24.70 6.60 6.88
N HIS A 140 23.40 6.59 7.11
CA HIS A 140 22.68 5.46 7.72
C HIS A 140 21.35 5.22 7.02
N ARG A 141 20.89 3.96 7.00
CA ARG A 141 19.61 3.58 6.38
C ARG A 141 18.38 4.21 7.04
N ASP A 142 18.45 4.43 8.35
CA ASP A 142 17.37 5.12 9.08
C ASP A 142 17.30 6.60 8.69
N GLU A 143 18.44 7.22 8.39
CA GLU A 143 18.52 8.57 7.87
C GLU A 143 17.88 8.66 6.47
N ALA A 144 18.14 7.69 5.60
CA ALA A 144 17.49 7.60 4.29
C ALA A 144 15.96 7.57 4.41
N LEU A 145 15.44 6.75 5.33
CA LEU A 145 13.99 6.65 5.56
C LEU A 145 13.41 7.99 6.03
N LEU A 146 14.04 8.63 7.01
CA LEU A 146 13.56 9.90 7.56
C LEU A 146 13.65 11.03 6.51
N SER A 147 14.77 11.13 5.81
CA SER A 147 14.96 12.13 4.76
C SER A 147 13.92 11.97 3.65
N LEU A 148 13.70 10.77 3.14
CA LEU A 148 12.73 10.51 2.09
C LEU A 148 11.26 10.67 2.52
N LEU A 149 10.97 10.59 3.83
CA LEU A 149 9.62 10.79 4.36
C LEU A 149 9.33 12.24 4.75
N LEU A 150 10.33 13.00 5.19
CA LEU A 150 10.11 14.30 5.85
C LEU A 150 10.70 15.49 5.09
N GLU A 151 11.71 15.26 4.23
CA GLU A 151 12.45 16.34 3.59
C GLU A 151 12.05 16.47 2.11
N ALA A 152 11.63 17.69 1.73
CA ALA A 152 11.14 17.95 0.36
C ALA A 152 12.27 18.18 -0.66
N HIS A 153 13.52 18.32 -0.24
CA HIS A 153 14.63 18.64 -1.14
C HIS A 153 15.03 17.48 -2.07
N HIS A 154 14.75 16.25 -1.68
CA HIS A 154 15.04 15.09 -2.54
C HIS A 154 13.90 14.87 -3.53
N PRO A 155 14.17 14.80 -4.86
CA PRO A 155 13.13 14.68 -5.90
C PRO A 155 12.25 13.44 -5.78
N GLY A 156 12.75 12.40 -5.11
CA GLY A 156 12.04 11.15 -4.86
C GLY A 156 11.31 11.09 -3.53
N ALA A 157 11.48 12.09 -2.66
CA ALA A 157 10.86 12.11 -1.35
C ALA A 157 9.33 12.23 -1.42
N LEU A 158 8.66 11.71 -0.41
CA LEU A 158 7.21 11.77 -0.31
C LEU A 158 6.69 13.21 -0.28
N PRO A 159 7.26 14.17 0.51
CA PRO A 159 6.80 15.54 0.50
C PRO A 159 6.98 16.22 -0.87
N HIS A 160 8.10 15.97 -1.57
CA HIS A 160 8.29 16.49 -2.92
C HIS A 160 7.25 15.95 -3.90
N THR A 161 6.97 14.64 -3.82
CA THR A 161 5.95 14.00 -4.68
C THR A 161 4.56 14.59 -4.43
N LEU A 162 4.20 14.87 -3.16
CA LEU A 162 2.93 15.50 -2.81
C LEU A 162 2.85 16.96 -3.29
N GLN A 163 3.94 17.71 -3.22
CA GLN A 163 4.00 19.08 -3.79
C GLN A 163 3.78 19.06 -5.32
N ARG A 164 4.39 18.10 -6.02
CA ARG A 164 4.19 17.94 -7.47
C ARG A 164 2.75 17.53 -7.81
N LEU A 165 2.15 16.66 -6.99
CA LEU A 165 0.74 16.30 -7.11
C LEU A 165 -0.17 17.52 -6.98
N GLN A 166 0.05 18.32 -5.93
CA GLN A 166 -0.72 19.54 -5.70
C GLN A 166 -0.56 20.52 -6.87
N GLN A 167 0.67 20.77 -7.32
CA GLN A 167 0.93 21.66 -8.47
C GLN A 167 0.23 21.21 -9.74
N ALA A 168 0.22 19.90 -10.01
CA ALA A 168 -0.48 19.36 -11.18
C ALA A 168 -2.01 19.47 -11.07
N ALA A 169 -2.55 19.42 -9.86
CA ALA A 169 -3.99 19.55 -9.63
C ALA A 169 -4.50 21.01 -9.67
N GLU A 170 -3.63 21.98 -9.45
CA GLU A 170 -3.96 23.42 -9.46
C GLU A 170 -3.87 24.04 -10.85
N GLN A 171 -3.37 23.35 -11.87
CA GLN A 171 -3.21 23.81 -13.26
C GLN A 171 -4.36 23.35 -14.15
#